data_39abf42360f3c465568cdd17dc35e950
#
_entry.id   39abf42360f3c465568cdd17dc35e950
#
_cell.length_a   1.000
_cell.length_b   1.000
_cell.length_c   1.000
_cell.angle_alpha   90.00
_cell.angle_beta   90.00
_cell.angle_gamma   90.00
#
_symmetry.space_group_name_H-M   'P 1'
#
loop_
_entity.id
_entity.type
_entity.pdbx_description
1 polymer ?
#
loop_
_entity_poly.entity_id
_entity_poly.type
_entity_poly.pdbx_seq_one_letter_code
_entity_poly.pdbx_strand_id
1 'polypeptide(L)'
;MADVVIVRKCRHGQVRVLFGDVVDVEGDVMVIPANSRLAGREGLDERMQQAAGPGLREHCAGIARKKRTSNLQPCSVGEAVSTPAFDLPASNLVHVVGPDCRRPTQDTFRRELLRNSYEALFEELGGLEPRETLVLPPLGMDVFAYPHREGARMTMEIILAWMDAKEDPGVRMVLIVTHEDNFLNNMKTVYRECEDQF
;
A
#
# COMPACT_ATOMS: atom_id res chain seq x y z
N MET A 1 10.83 12.90 10.21
CA MET A 1 11.60 12.89 8.91
C MET A 1 11.96 11.45 8.61
N ALA A 2 11.69 10.95 7.41
CA ALA A 2 11.98 9.56 7.05
C ALA A 2 13.36 9.46 6.37
N ASP A 3 14.15 8.45 6.76
CA ASP A 3 15.50 8.24 6.22
C ASP A 3 15.46 7.30 5.02
N VAL A 4 16.10 7.70 3.91
CA VAL A 4 16.21 6.86 2.71
C VAL A 4 17.23 5.75 2.95
N VAL A 5 16.82 4.50 2.81
CA VAL A 5 17.63 3.30 3.10
C VAL A 5 18.02 2.55 1.82
N ILE A 6 17.12 2.47 0.84
CA ILE A 6 17.34 1.81 -0.45
C ILE A 6 16.87 2.76 -1.55
N VAL A 7 17.62 2.79 -2.66
CA VAL A 7 17.24 3.50 -3.90
C VAL A 7 17.45 2.55 -5.07
N ARG A 8 16.40 2.30 -5.85
CA ARG A 8 16.45 1.52 -7.08
C ARG A 8 15.93 2.34 -8.26
N LYS A 9 16.76 2.51 -9.29
CA LYS A 9 16.34 3.11 -10.55
C LYS A 9 15.56 2.08 -11.38
N CYS A 10 14.48 2.52 -11.99
CA CYS A 10 13.61 1.75 -12.86
C CYS A 10 13.44 2.47 -14.21
N ARG A 11 12.83 1.81 -15.20
CA ARG A 11 12.56 2.38 -16.51
C ARG A 11 11.78 3.71 -16.41
N HIS A 12 10.76 3.77 -15.59
CA HIS A 12 9.84 4.92 -15.50
C HIS A 12 10.10 5.83 -14.29
N GLY A 13 11.19 5.63 -13.55
CA GLY A 13 11.52 6.45 -12.40
C GLY A 13 12.36 5.73 -11.38
N GLN A 14 11.96 5.77 -10.10
CA GLN A 14 12.71 5.09 -9.04
C GLN A 14 11.81 4.60 -7.90
N VAL A 15 12.26 3.54 -7.24
CA VAL A 15 11.70 3.02 -6.00
C VAL A 15 12.66 3.34 -4.87
N ARG A 16 12.16 3.87 -3.77
CA ARG A 16 12.92 4.11 -2.55
C ARG A 16 12.27 3.41 -1.37
N VAL A 17 13.08 2.83 -0.49
CA VAL A 17 12.63 2.34 0.81
C VAL A 17 13.08 3.34 1.87
N LEU A 18 12.13 3.80 2.68
CA LEU A 18 12.33 4.78 3.72
C LEU A 18 12.03 4.17 5.09
N PHE A 19 12.85 4.52 6.07
CA PHE A 19 12.57 4.23 7.48
C PHE A 19 12.00 5.48 8.14
N GLY A 20 10.77 5.42 8.59
CA GLY A 20 10.06 6.55 9.19
C GLY A 20 8.56 6.32 9.25
N ASP A 21 7.85 7.38 9.62
CA ASP A 21 6.41 7.37 9.71
C ASP A 21 5.76 7.75 8.38
N VAL A 22 4.87 6.91 7.89
CA VAL A 22 4.20 7.11 6.60
C VAL A 22 3.34 8.38 6.59
N VAL A 23 2.74 8.77 7.72
CA VAL A 23 1.87 9.96 7.81
C VAL A 23 2.62 11.28 7.65
N ASP A 24 3.96 11.26 7.81
CA ASP A 24 4.84 12.43 7.66
C ASP A 24 5.44 12.54 6.25
N VAL A 25 5.19 11.57 5.36
CA VAL A 25 5.80 11.53 4.03
C VAL A 25 4.86 12.13 3.00
N GLU A 26 5.33 13.16 2.31
CA GLU A 26 4.56 13.84 1.26
C GLU A 26 4.58 13.05 -0.04
N GLY A 27 3.42 13.03 -0.74
CA GLY A 27 3.26 12.42 -2.06
C GLY A 27 1.97 12.82 -2.74
N ASP A 28 1.76 12.39 -3.97
CA ASP A 28 0.52 12.66 -4.69
C ASP A 28 -0.58 11.69 -4.26
N VAL A 29 -0.23 10.42 -4.12
CA VAL A 29 -1.12 9.36 -3.67
C VAL A 29 -0.48 8.61 -2.50
N MET A 30 -1.25 8.41 -1.44
CA MET A 30 -0.85 7.63 -0.28
C MET A 30 -1.74 6.41 -0.11
N VAL A 31 -1.14 5.24 0.15
CA VAL A 31 -1.88 3.99 0.33
C VAL A 31 -2.19 3.76 1.81
N ILE A 32 -3.44 3.40 2.10
CA ILE A 32 -3.86 2.93 3.43
C ILE A 32 -4.06 1.41 3.38
N PRO A 33 -3.36 0.61 4.21
CA PRO A 33 -3.61 -0.81 4.37
C PRO A 33 -4.89 -1.02 5.17
N ALA A 34 -6.03 -1.03 4.48
CA ALA A 34 -7.36 -0.98 5.04
C ALA A 34 -7.94 -2.35 5.40
N ASN A 35 -8.99 -2.36 6.21
CA ASN A 35 -9.88 -3.50 6.40
C ASN A 35 -11.13 -3.40 5.48
N SER A 36 -11.83 -4.52 5.28
CA SER A 36 -13.00 -4.60 4.37
C SER A 36 -14.15 -3.65 4.71
N ARG A 37 -14.17 -3.09 5.91
CA ARG A 37 -15.21 -2.15 6.37
C ARG A 37 -14.79 -0.69 6.18
N LEU A 38 -13.55 -0.43 5.81
CA LEU A 38 -12.93 0.90 5.73
C LEU A 38 -13.06 1.68 7.07
N ALA A 39 -12.95 0.98 8.19
CA ALA A 39 -13.34 1.52 9.50
C ALA A 39 -12.17 2.05 10.34
N GLY A 40 -10.90 1.79 9.94
CA GLY A 40 -9.72 2.30 10.63
C GLY A 40 -9.71 1.99 12.14
N ARG A 41 -9.82 0.69 12.52
CA ARG A 41 -10.02 0.31 13.92
C ARG A 41 -8.77 -0.16 14.64
N GLU A 42 -7.72 -0.47 13.91
CA GLU A 42 -6.49 -1.05 14.49
C GLU A 42 -5.27 -0.79 13.60
N GLY A 43 -4.10 -0.75 14.21
CA GLY A 43 -2.82 -0.66 13.56
C GLY A 43 -2.62 0.60 12.71
N LEU A 44 -1.94 0.44 11.60
CA LEU A 44 -1.59 1.54 10.71
C LEU A 44 -2.83 2.18 10.04
N ASP A 45 -3.87 1.38 9.71
CA ASP A 45 -5.15 1.89 9.19
C ASP A 45 -5.78 2.90 10.16
N GLU A 46 -5.88 2.55 11.46
CA GLU A 46 -6.41 3.46 12.49
C GLU A 46 -5.59 4.74 12.59
N ARG A 47 -4.26 4.61 12.64
CA ARG A 47 -3.34 5.75 12.75
C ARG A 47 -3.46 6.70 11.56
N MET A 48 -3.48 6.18 10.34
CA MET A 48 -3.61 6.97 9.13
C MET A 48 -4.98 7.65 9.06
N GLN A 49 -6.07 6.97 9.45
CA GLN A 49 -7.39 7.58 9.52
C GLN A 49 -7.51 8.64 10.61
N GLN A 50 -6.79 8.50 11.71
CA GLN A 50 -6.70 9.55 12.75
C GLN A 50 -5.95 10.78 12.20
N ALA A 51 -4.83 10.58 11.52
CA ALA A 51 -4.04 11.65 10.93
C ALA A 51 -4.79 12.38 9.80
N ALA A 52 -5.59 11.66 9.01
CA ALA A 52 -6.46 12.24 7.97
C ALA A 52 -7.63 13.05 8.52
N GLY A 53 -7.95 12.89 9.82
CA GLY A 53 -9.03 13.63 10.47
C GLY A 53 -10.43 13.03 10.26
N PRO A 54 -11.46 13.69 10.85
CA PRO A 54 -12.83 13.16 10.88
C PRO A 54 -13.49 13.09 9.50
N GLY A 55 -13.08 13.92 8.54
CA GLY A 55 -13.62 13.95 7.18
C GLY A 55 -13.44 12.61 6.45
N LEU A 56 -12.28 11.96 6.61
CA LEU A 56 -12.04 10.66 6.01
C LEU A 56 -12.98 9.59 6.57
N ARG A 57 -13.16 9.54 7.88
CA ARG A 57 -14.08 8.58 8.52
C ARG A 57 -15.51 8.73 8.03
N GLU A 58 -15.99 9.97 7.89
CA GLU A 58 -17.34 10.25 7.38
C GLU A 58 -17.46 9.82 5.92
N HIS A 59 -16.45 10.10 5.10
CA HIS A 59 -16.40 9.69 3.70
C HIS A 59 -16.45 8.15 3.56
N CYS A 60 -15.60 7.43 4.28
CA CYS A 60 -15.60 5.97 4.31
C CYS A 60 -16.94 5.38 4.80
N ALA A 61 -17.56 5.99 5.82
CA ALA A 61 -18.88 5.59 6.28
C ALA A 61 -19.96 5.81 5.19
N GLY A 62 -19.80 6.85 4.36
CA GLY A 62 -20.64 7.08 3.18
C GLY A 62 -20.53 5.96 2.13
N ILE A 63 -19.31 5.55 1.81
CA ILE A 63 -19.05 4.41 0.92
C ILE A 63 -19.70 3.14 1.50
N ALA A 64 -19.49 2.86 2.78
CA ALA A 64 -20.04 1.69 3.46
C ALA A 64 -21.58 1.68 3.45
N ARG A 65 -22.23 2.83 3.62
CA ARG A 65 -23.70 2.95 3.52
C ARG A 65 -24.20 2.62 2.10
N LYS A 66 -23.55 3.17 1.07
CA LYS A 66 -23.92 2.92 -0.33
C LYS A 66 -23.79 1.43 -0.71
N LYS A 67 -22.67 0.81 -0.35
CA LYS A 67 -22.43 -0.62 -0.63
C LYS A 67 -23.39 -1.55 0.12
N ARG A 68 -23.75 -1.20 1.36
CA ARG A 68 -24.70 -1.98 2.17
C ARG A 68 -26.11 -2.03 1.55
N THR A 69 -26.55 -0.98 0.87
CA THR A 69 -27.84 -0.99 0.15
C THR A 69 -27.87 -2.03 -0.97
N SER A 70 -26.70 -2.41 -1.49
CA SER A 70 -26.52 -3.45 -2.51
C SER A 70 -26.07 -4.79 -1.92
N ASN A 71 -26.08 -4.95 -0.59
CA ASN A 71 -25.60 -6.14 0.13
C ASN A 71 -24.12 -6.49 -0.17
N LEU A 72 -23.29 -5.47 -0.45
CA LEU A 72 -21.87 -5.62 -0.74
C LEU A 72 -21.01 -5.11 0.43
N GLN A 73 -19.80 -5.65 0.56
CA GLN A 73 -18.79 -5.07 1.44
C GLN A 73 -18.30 -3.73 0.87
N PRO A 74 -17.86 -2.77 1.72
CA PRO A 74 -17.28 -1.50 1.28
C PRO A 74 -16.08 -1.70 0.37
N CYS A 75 -15.18 -2.64 0.71
CA CYS A 75 -14.01 -3.02 -0.07
C CYS A 75 -13.64 -4.45 0.31
N SER A 76 -13.57 -5.38 -0.64
CA SER A 76 -13.24 -6.78 -0.35
C SER A 76 -11.72 -7.00 -0.30
N VAL A 77 -11.29 -8.15 0.24
CA VAL A 77 -9.86 -8.54 0.18
C VAL A 77 -9.42 -8.65 -1.28
N GLY A 78 -8.29 -8.04 -1.62
CA GLY A 78 -7.80 -7.96 -3.00
C GLY A 78 -8.43 -6.83 -3.83
N GLU A 79 -9.23 -5.95 -3.22
CA GLU A 79 -9.79 -4.77 -3.84
C GLU A 79 -9.17 -3.48 -3.30
N ALA A 80 -9.36 -2.39 -4.03
CA ALA A 80 -8.95 -1.04 -3.65
C ALA A 80 -10.08 -0.03 -3.91
N VAL A 81 -10.03 1.09 -3.19
CA VAL A 81 -10.94 2.23 -3.41
C VAL A 81 -10.24 3.53 -3.07
N SER A 82 -10.39 4.54 -3.92
CA SER A 82 -9.80 5.86 -3.70
C SER A 82 -10.73 6.81 -2.95
N THR A 83 -10.12 7.73 -2.19
CA THR A 83 -10.76 8.83 -1.49
C THR A 83 -9.87 10.08 -1.52
N PRO A 84 -10.40 11.28 -1.25
CA PRO A 84 -9.55 12.44 -0.92
C PRO A 84 -8.67 12.17 0.30
N ALA A 85 -7.51 12.84 0.39
CA ALA A 85 -6.55 12.62 1.47
C ALA A 85 -6.86 13.40 2.76
N PHE A 86 -7.73 14.40 2.70
CA PHE A 86 -8.09 15.28 3.82
C PHE A 86 -6.84 15.94 4.44
N ASP A 87 -6.52 15.67 5.72
CA ASP A 87 -5.41 16.31 6.44
C ASP A 87 -4.07 15.57 6.24
N LEU A 88 -4.03 14.45 5.51
CA LEU A 88 -2.76 13.78 5.16
C LEU A 88 -2.03 14.52 4.03
N PRO A 89 -0.67 14.46 3.99
CA PRO A 89 0.14 15.19 3.01
C PRO A 89 0.14 14.53 1.62
N ALA A 90 -1.05 14.34 1.05
CA ALA A 90 -1.27 13.78 -0.27
C ALA A 90 -2.50 14.41 -0.93
N SER A 91 -2.69 14.21 -2.22
CA SER A 91 -3.92 14.63 -2.93
C SER A 91 -5.03 13.59 -2.79
N ASN A 92 -4.67 12.32 -2.90
CA ASN A 92 -5.59 11.21 -2.83
C ASN A 92 -5.06 10.09 -1.92
N LEU A 93 -5.99 9.30 -1.38
CA LEU A 93 -5.69 8.03 -0.71
C LEU A 93 -6.23 6.89 -1.55
N VAL A 94 -5.52 5.76 -1.50
CA VAL A 94 -6.02 4.48 -2.00
C VAL A 94 -6.06 3.49 -0.83
N HIS A 95 -7.26 3.10 -0.44
CA HIS A 95 -7.49 2.07 0.56
C HIS A 95 -7.36 0.70 -0.11
N VAL A 96 -6.42 -0.11 0.36
CA VAL A 96 -6.16 -1.45 -0.21
C VAL A 96 -6.37 -2.49 0.88
N VAL A 97 -7.21 -3.48 0.61
CA VAL A 97 -7.48 -4.56 1.56
C VAL A 97 -6.62 -5.78 1.21
N GLY A 98 -5.56 -5.98 1.98
CA GLY A 98 -4.67 -7.12 1.87
C GLY A 98 -5.22 -8.39 2.54
N PRO A 99 -4.54 -9.55 2.34
CA PRO A 99 -4.92 -10.81 3.00
C PRO A 99 -4.72 -10.75 4.51
N ASP A 100 -5.72 -11.23 5.25
CA ASP A 100 -5.64 -11.40 6.71
C ASP A 100 -5.07 -12.79 7.05
N CYS A 101 -3.80 -12.82 7.46
CA CYS A 101 -3.04 -14.03 7.77
C CYS A 101 -3.01 -14.39 9.27
N ARG A 102 -3.82 -13.75 10.11
CA ARG A 102 -3.96 -14.11 11.54
C ARG A 102 -4.54 -15.51 11.72
N ARG A 103 -5.22 -16.04 10.71
CA ARG A 103 -5.69 -17.43 10.63
C ARG A 103 -4.86 -18.20 9.63
N PRO A 104 -4.66 -19.53 9.81
CA PRO A 104 -3.96 -20.35 8.83
C PRO A 104 -4.57 -20.20 7.44
N THR A 105 -3.76 -19.80 6.49
CA THR A 105 -4.14 -19.62 5.08
C THR A 105 -3.13 -20.35 4.21
N GLN A 106 -3.59 -21.02 3.16
CA GLN A 106 -2.69 -21.68 2.22
C GLN A 106 -1.75 -20.66 1.56
N ASP A 107 -0.48 -21.00 1.45
CA ASP A 107 0.58 -20.11 0.95
C ASP A 107 0.29 -19.56 -0.44
N THR A 108 -0.16 -20.43 -1.36
CA THR A 108 -0.53 -20.03 -2.72
C THR A 108 -1.66 -19.02 -2.73
N PHE A 109 -2.69 -19.23 -1.91
CA PHE A 109 -3.86 -18.38 -1.84
C PHE A 109 -3.53 -17.00 -1.23
N ARG A 110 -2.74 -16.95 -0.15
CA ARG A 110 -2.34 -15.64 0.42
C ARG A 110 -1.47 -14.82 -0.53
N ARG A 111 -0.58 -15.49 -1.32
CA ARG A 111 0.24 -14.81 -2.35
C ARG A 111 -0.62 -14.24 -3.47
N GLU A 112 -1.60 -15.00 -3.92
CA GLU A 112 -2.56 -14.55 -4.94
C GLU A 112 -3.34 -13.32 -4.43
N LEU A 113 -3.86 -13.36 -3.21
CA LEU A 113 -4.58 -12.23 -2.61
C LEU A 113 -3.70 -10.99 -2.46
N LEU A 114 -2.42 -11.15 -2.07
CA LEU A 114 -1.52 -10.01 -1.99
C LEU A 114 -1.22 -9.44 -3.38
N ARG A 115 -1.03 -10.28 -4.38
CA ARG A 115 -0.85 -9.85 -5.78
C ARG A 115 -2.08 -9.07 -6.27
N ASN A 116 -3.28 -9.61 -6.07
CA ASN A 116 -4.54 -8.94 -6.44
C ASN A 116 -4.66 -7.58 -5.75
N SER A 117 -4.20 -7.45 -4.51
CA SER A 117 -4.20 -6.17 -3.78
C SER A 117 -3.31 -5.12 -4.47
N TYR A 118 -2.15 -5.50 -4.98
CA TYR A 118 -1.28 -4.60 -5.76
C TYR A 118 -1.87 -4.28 -7.13
N GLU A 119 -2.47 -5.25 -7.81
CA GLU A 119 -3.14 -5.04 -9.11
C GLU A 119 -4.30 -4.05 -8.97
N ALA A 120 -5.13 -4.22 -7.93
CA ALA A 120 -6.20 -3.29 -7.61
C ALA A 120 -5.68 -1.87 -7.29
N LEU A 121 -4.55 -1.76 -6.56
CA LEU A 121 -3.88 -0.49 -6.34
C LEU A 121 -3.48 0.19 -7.66
N PHE A 122 -2.86 -0.56 -8.58
CA PHE A 122 -2.40 -0.01 -9.85
C PHE A 122 -3.57 0.42 -10.75
N GLU A 123 -4.67 -0.32 -10.72
CA GLU A 123 -5.89 0.05 -11.44
C GLU A 123 -6.49 1.35 -10.90
N GLU A 124 -6.63 1.50 -9.58
CA GLU A 124 -7.11 2.74 -8.95
C GLU A 124 -6.20 3.94 -9.28
N LEU A 125 -4.87 3.74 -9.23
CA LEU A 125 -3.89 4.78 -9.58
C LEU A 125 -4.08 5.29 -11.01
N GLY A 126 -4.46 4.42 -11.94
CA GLY A 126 -4.71 4.79 -13.34
C GLY A 126 -5.77 5.87 -13.51
N GLY A 127 -6.72 5.99 -12.59
CA GLY A 127 -7.79 6.98 -12.58
C GLY A 127 -7.50 8.27 -11.80
N LEU A 128 -6.34 8.39 -11.14
CA LEU A 128 -6.02 9.52 -10.25
C LEU A 128 -5.04 10.51 -10.90
N GLU A 129 -5.19 11.78 -10.56
CA GLU A 129 -4.25 12.85 -10.88
C GLU A 129 -4.19 13.88 -9.71
N PRO A 130 -3.00 14.36 -9.32
CA PRO A 130 -1.67 13.89 -9.72
C PRO A 130 -1.36 12.50 -9.14
N ARG A 131 -0.40 11.77 -9.74
CA ARG A 131 0.03 10.44 -9.31
C ARG A 131 1.53 10.14 -9.50
N GLU A 132 2.35 11.17 -9.69
CA GLU A 132 3.77 10.96 -9.96
C GLU A 132 4.51 10.36 -8.75
N THR A 133 4.08 10.67 -7.52
CA THR A 133 4.66 10.17 -6.27
C THR A 133 3.68 9.33 -5.49
N LEU A 134 3.96 8.02 -5.40
CA LEU A 134 3.19 7.05 -4.61
C LEU A 134 3.88 6.78 -3.27
N VAL A 135 3.18 7.00 -2.17
CA VAL A 135 3.61 6.64 -0.81
C VAL A 135 2.90 5.35 -0.40
N LEU A 136 3.68 4.30 -0.12
CA LEU A 136 3.19 2.94 0.07
C LEU A 136 3.75 2.33 1.37
N PRO A 137 2.94 2.07 2.40
CA PRO A 137 3.34 1.23 3.52
C PRO A 137 3.29 -0.26 3.15
N PRO A 138 3.91 -1.16 3.95
CA PRO A 138 3.79 -2.59 3.75
C PRO A 138 2.33 -3.08 3.81
N LEU A 139 1.85 -3.73 2.74
CA LEU A 139 0.47 -4.24 2.69
C LEU A 139 0.32 -5.57 3.45
N GLY A 140 -0.63 -5.64 4.36
CA GLY A 140 -0.97 -6.84 5.12
C GLY A 140 0.05 -7.28 6.18
N MET A 141 1.15 -6.56 6.37
CA MET A 141 2.26 -6.95 7.25
C MET A 141 2.21 -6.32 8.64
N ASP A 142 1.24 -5.51 8.93
CA ASP A 142 0.93 -5.01 10.28
C ASP A 142 -0.05 -5.96 10.98
N VAL A 143 -1.24 -5.53 11.29
CA VAL A 143 -2.26 -6.30 12.03
C VAL A 143 -2.64 -7.61 11.36
N PHE A 144 -2.63 -7.67 10.03
CA PHE A 144 -2.98 -8.89 9.27
C PHE A 144 -1.89 -9.96 9.24
N ALA A 145 -0.73 -9.67 9.83
CA ALA A 145 0.34 -10.63 10.09
C ALA A 145 0.82 -11.45 8.86
N TYR A 146 0.84 -10.84 7.68
CA TYR A 146 1.46 -11.46 6.51
C TYR A 146 2.96 -11.70 6.78
N PRO A 147 3.53 -12.88 6.40
CA PRO A 147 4.93 -13.17 6.65
C PRO A 147 5.87 -12.13 6.05
N HIS A 148 6.66 -11.44 6.88
CA HIS A 148 7.43 -10.25 6.49
C HIS A 148 8.44 -10.52 5.37
N ARG A 149 9.15 -11.65 5.39
CA ARG A 149 10.14 -11.97 4.35
C ARG A 149 9.47 -12.23 2.99
N GLU A 150 8.39 -12.98 2.97
CA GLU A 150 7.63 -13.24 1.76
C GLU A 150 6.97 -11.97 1.24
N GLY A 151 6.36 -11.19 2.14
CA GLY A 151 5.73 -9.92 1.80
C GLY A 151 6.73 -8.89 1.27
N ALA A 152 7.91 -8.77 1.89
CA ALA A 152 8.98 -7.89 1.40
C ALA A 152 9.44 -8.29 -0.02
N ARG A 153 9.63 -9.60 -0.27
CA ARG A 153 10.00 -10.11 -1.60
C ARG A 153 8.92 -9.81 -2.63
N MET A 154 7.67 -10.16 -2.34
CA MET A 154 6.57 -9.91 -3.26
C MET A 154 6.38 -8.43 -3.54
N THR A 155 6.45 -7.57 -2.51
CA THR A 155 6.38 -6.11 -2.68
C THR A 155 7.45 -5.62 -3.64
N MET A 156 8.71 -6.01 -3.43
CA MET A 156 9.82 -5.59 -4.29
C MET A 156 9.64 -6.08 -5.73
N GLU A 157 9.38 -7.38 -5.92
CA GLU A 157 9.21 -7.98 -7.25
C GLU A 157 8.04 -7.35 -8.02
N ILE A 158 6.88 -7.16 -7.38
CA ILE A 158 5.70 -6.60 -8.03
C ILE A 158 5.92 -5.12 -8.40
N ILE A 159 6.44 -4.32 -7.48
CA ILE A 159 6.67 -2.88 -7.72
C ILE A 159 7.75 -2.67 -8.79
N LEU A 160 8.85 -3.41 -8.75
CA LEU A 160 9.90 -3.29 -9.76
C LEU A 160 9.40 -3.74 -11.14
N ALA A 161 8.69 -4.87 -11.23
CA ALA A 161 8.11 -5.34 -12.49
C ALA A 161 7.14 -4.30 -13.08
N TRP A 162 6.33 -3.65 -12.25
CA TRP A 162 5.41 -2.60 -12.67
C TRP A 162 6.14 -1.34 -13.14
N MET A 163 7.16 -0.87 -12.39
CA MET A 163 7.95 0.31 -12.74
C MET A 163 8.88 0.10 -13.95
N ASP A 164 9.21 -1.17 -14.27
CA ASP A 164 10.03 -1.55 -15.43
C ASP A 164 9.20 -2.08 -16.60
N ALA A 165 7.86 -2.10 -16.48
CA ALA A 165 6.96 -2.55 -17.54
C ALA A 165 7.14 -1.74 -18.83
N LYS A 166 6.66 -2.28 -19.96
CA LYS A 166 6.71 -1.59 -21.26
C LYS A 166 5.81 -0.35 -21.26
N GLU A 167 4.63 -0.47 -20.64
CA GLU A 167 3.67 0.61 -20.52
C GLU A 167 4.05 1.55 -19.37
N ASP A 168 3.94 2.86 -19.62
CA ASP A 168 4.25 3.88 -18.60
C ASP A 168 3.15 3.93 -17.53
N PRO A 169 3.46 3.65 -16.26
CA PRO A 169 2.47 3.69 -15.17
C PRO A 169 2.02 5.12 -14.80
N GLY A 170 2.68 6.16 -15.30
CA GLY A 170 2.45 7.54 -14.89
C GLY A 170 3.05 7.90 -13.52
N VAL A 171 3.63 6.93 -12.81
CA VAL A 171 4.34 7.12 -11.54
C VAL A 171 5.84 7.26 -11.79
N ARG A 172 6.50 8.19 -11.11
CA ARG A 172 7.94 8.48 -11.23
C ARG A 172 8.70 8.13 -9.96
N MET A 173 8.02 8.12 -8.82
CA MET A 173 8.59 7.83 -7.52
C MET A 173 7.67 6.92 -6.73
N VAL A 174 8.16 5.77 -6.30
CA VAL A 174 7.49 4.93 -5.30
C VAL A 174 8.29 5.00 -4.01
N LEU A 175 7.65 5.45 -2.93
CA LEU A 175 8.21 5.56 -1.59
C LEU A 175 7.61 4.44 -0.73
N ILE A 176 8.34 3.36 -0.51
CA ILE A 176 7.95 2.29 0.41
C ILE A 176 8.39 2.72 1.80
N VAL A 177 7.43 3.03 2.68
CA VAL A 177 7.71 3.63 4.00
C VAL A 177 7.34 2.67 5.11
N THR A 178 8.26 2.42 6.03
CA THR A 178 8.04 1.60 7.22
C THR A 178 8.76 2.16 8.44
N HIS A 179 8.16 1.99 9.62
CA HIS A 179 8.81 2.19 10.92
C HIS A 179 9.16 0.86 11.61
N GLU A 180 8.88 -0.27 10.93
CA GLU A 180 9.10 -1.62 11.44
C GLU A 180 10.48 -2.14 11.04
N ASP A 181 11.39 -2.30 12.01
CA ASP A 181 12.74 -2.83 11.79
C ASP A 181 12.74 -4.20 11.11
N ASN A 182 11.81 -5.07 11.50
CA ASN A 182 11.71 -6.41 10.92
C ASN A 182 11.42 -6.38 9.42
N PHE A 183 10.46 -5.56 9.00
CA PHE A 183 10.18 -5.39 7.58
C PHE A 183 11.35 -4.75 6.85
N LEU A 184 11.94 -3.69 7.40
CA LEU A 184 13.10 -3.01 6.81
C LEU A 184 14.29 -3.97 6.60
N ASN A 185 14.59 -4.82 7.59
CA ASN A 185 15.68 -5.80 7.49
C ASN A 185 15.40 -6.86 6.42
N ASN A 186 14.14 -7.28 6.29
CA ASN A 186 13.73 -8.18 5.21
C ASN A 186 13.85 -7.49 3.83
N MET A 187 13.47 -6.22 3.71
CA MET A 187 13.63 -5.45 2.46
C MET A 187 15.12 -5.32 2.07
N LYS A 188 16.00 -5.02 3.01
CA LYS A 188 17.46 -4.97 2.76
C LYS A 188 18.00 -6.32 2.28
N THR A 189 17.54 -7.41 2.87
CA THR A 189 17.96 -8.78 2.49
C THR A 189 17.46 -9.12 1.09
N VAL A 190 16.17 -8.90 0.83
CA VAL A 190 15.56 -9.16 -0.49
C VAL A 190 16.21 -8.32 -1.58
N TYR A 191 16.48 -7.04 -1.30
CA TYR A 191 17.11 -6.14 -2.26
C TYR A 191 18.49 -6.67 -2.69
N ARG A 192 19.33 -7.11 -1.75
CA ARG A 192 20.63 -7.70 -2.06
C ARG A 192 20.52 -9.00 -2.87
N GLU A 193 19.55 -9.87 -2.52
CA GLU A 193 19.29 -11.11 -3.26
C GLU A 193 18.80 -10.84 -4.69
N CYS A 194 18.12 -9.72 -4.92
CA CYS A 194 17.60 -9.32 -6.25
C CYS A 194 18.62 -8.53 -7.09
N GLU A 195 19.62 -7.87 -6.47
CA GLU A 195 20.67 -7.15 -7.23
C GLU A 195 21.44 -8.06 -8.19
N ASP A 196 21.56 -9.34 -7.86
CA ASP A 196 22.22 -10.35 -8.71
C ASP A 196 21.30 -10.88 -9.83
N GLN A 197 20.01 -10.50 -9.87
CA GLN A 197 19.02 -11.02 -10.81
C GLN A 197 18.50 -9.96 -11.81
N PHE A 198 18.86 -8.68 -11.62
CA PHE A 198 18.48 -7.54 -12.46
C PHE A 198 19.75 -6.71 -12.85
#